data_8abf04890d05d9c89fa97c7bfdb5c572
#
_entry.id   8abf04890d05d9c89fa97c7bfdb5c572
#
_cell.length_a   1.000
_cell.length_b   1.000
_cell.length_c   1.000
_cell.angle_alpha   90.00
_cell.angle_beta   90.00
_cell.angle_gamma   90.00
#
_symmetry.space_group_name_H-M   'P 1'
#
loop_
_entity.id
_entity.type
_entity.pdbx_description
1 polymer ?
#
loop_
_entity_poly.entity_id
_entity_poly.type
_entity_poly.pdbx_seq_one_letter_code
_entity_poly.pdbx_strand_id
1 'polypeptide(L)'
;MSFNKYYDVLNFVLASDAEDKTFIFTQNVPATTWNVQHNLSKFPSITVIDTGNTVVTGEYTYTNNNNVILNFSAAFAGKAYLN
;
A
#
# COMPACT_ATOMS: atom_id res chain seq x y z
N MET A 1 10.86 -25.95 -27.04
CA MET A 1 10.63 -25.60 -26.43
C MET A 1 10.27 -25.21 -26.13
N SER A 2 10.45 -24.99 -26.25
CA SER A 2 10.05 -24.52 -25.72
C SER A 2 9.78 -23.61 -25.63
N PHE A 3 9.73 -23.18 -25.86
CA PHE A 3 9.38 -22.32 -25.60
C PHE A 3 8.81 -21.61 -25.37
N ASN A 4 8.57 -21.61 -25.61
CA ASN A 4 7.58 -20.78 -25.26
C ASN A 4 7.03 -20.97 -23.96
N LYS A 5 6.89 -22.08 -23.45
CA LYS A 5 6.52 -22.32 -22.13
C LYS A 5 7.52 -21.76 -21.20
N TYR A 6 8.68 -21.62 -21.63
CA TYR A 6 9.72 -21.00 -20.87
C TYR A 6 9.43 -19.53 -20.67
N TYR A 7 8.92 -18.87 -21.68
CA TYR A 7 8.55 -17.50 -21.54
C TYR A 7 7.38 -17.31 -20.61
N ASP A 8 6.46 -18.24 -20.64
CA ASP A 8 5.31 -18.18 -19.76
C ASP A 8 5.73 -18.21 -18.30
N VAL A 9 6.74 -19.00 -18.01
CA VAL A 9 7.25 -19.07 -16.65
C VAL A 9 7.81 -17.73 -16.21
N LEU A 10 8.53 -17.06 -17.07
CA LEU A 10 9.06 -15.77 -16.74
C LEU A 10 7.97 -14.74 -16.50
N ASN A 11 6.97 -14.77 -17.35
CA ASN A 11 5.86 -13.85 -17.19
C ASN A 11 5.11 -14.10 -15.90
N PHE A 12 4.97 -15.36 -15.56
CA PHE A 12 4.30 -15.73 -14.34
C PHE A 12 5.03 -15.17 -13.11
N VAL A 13 6.34 -15.29 -13.10
CA VAL A 13 7.14 -14.78 -11.99
C VAL A 13 6.96 -13.28 -11.85
N LEU A 14 6.98 -12.55 -12.96
CA LEU A 14 6.81 -11.12 -12.91
C LEU A 14 5.43 -10.72 -12.40
N ALA A 15 4.42 -11.42 -12.81
CA ALA A 15 3.07 -11.13 -12.37
C ALA A 15 2.94 -11.38 -10.87
N SER A 16 3.50 -12.47 -10.41
CA SER A 16 3.48 -12.82 -9.01
C SER A 16 4.19 -11.75 -8.17
N ASP A 17 5.33 -11.31 -8.68
CA ASP A 17 6.10 -10.28 -8.00
C ASP A 17 5.30 -9.00 -7.88
N ALA A 18 4.59 -8.63 -8.94
CA ALA A 18 3.79 -7.42 -8.92
C ALA A 18 2.65 -7.52 -7.90
N GLU A 19 2.07 -8.71 -7.76
CA GLU A 19 0.98 -8.91 -6.82
C GLU A 19 1.43 -8.82 -5.37
N ASP A 20 2.69 -9.12 -5.13
CA ASP A 20 3.23 -9.13 -3.76
C ASP A 20 3.83 -7.80 -3.35
N LYS A 21 3.73 -6.80 -4.20
CA LYS A 21 4.32 -5.51 -3.88
C LYS A 21 3.65 -4.85 -2.71
N THR A 22 4.46 -4.26 -1.87
CA THR A 22 4.01 -3.45 -0.74
C THR A 22 4.44 -2.02 -0.99
N PHE A 23 3.50 -1.10 -0.82
CA PHE A 23 3.82 0.32 -0.88
C PHE A 23 3.91 0.85 0.53
N ILE A 24 4.99 1.58 0.84
CA ILE A 24 5.19 2.16 2.16
C ILE A 24 5.06 3.68 2.04
N PHE A 25 4.08 4.24 2.74
CA PHE A 25 3.87 5.68 2.77
C PHE A 25 4.36 6.21 4.11
N THR A 26 5.17 7.26 4.07
CA THR A 26 5.71 7.86 5.29
C THR A 26 5.12 9.25 5.47
N GLN A 27 4.50 9.48 6.63
CA GLN A 27 3.95 10.78 6.99
C GLN A 27 4.87 11.37 8.06
N ASN A 28 5.71 12.31 7.66
CA ASN A 28 6.72 12.88 8.58
C ASN A 28 6.15 13.97 9.45
N VAL A 29 5.12 14.68 8.98
CA VAL A 29 4.49 15.77 9.72
C VAL A 29 3.17 15.26 10.27
N PRO A 30 2.90 15.43 11.57
CA PRO A 30 1.63 14.96 12.15
C PRO A 30 0.44 15.52 11.39
N ALA A 31 -0.51 14.66 11.07
CA ALA A 31 -1.73 15.05 10.36
C ALA A 31 -2.84 14.06 10.68
N THR A 32 -4.08 14.55 10.66
CA THR A 32 -5.25 13.70 10.85
C THR A 32 -5.68 13.05 9.55
N THR A 33 -5.33 13.62 8.41
CA THR A 33 -5.69 13.09 7.09
C THR A 33 -4.42 12.84 6.30
N TRP A 34 -4.28 11.60 5.83
CA TRP A 34 -3.15 11.21 5.00
C TRP A 34 -3.68 10.86 3.61
N ASN A 35 -3.20 11.57 2.59
CA ASN A 35 -3.56 11.29 1.21
C ASN A 35 -2.48 10.43 0.59
N VAL A 36 -2.82 9.20 0.23
CA VAL A 36 -1.84 8.23 -0.24
C VAL A 36 -2.12 7.85 -1.69
N GLN A 37 -1.13 8.07 -2.53
CA GLN A 37 -1.18 7.60 -3.91
C GLN A 37 -0.21 6.43 -4.01
N HIS A 38 -0.73 5.20 -4.02
CA HIS A 38 0.11 4.01 -3.96
C HIS A 38 0.39 3.41 -5.33
N ASN A 39 -0.43 3.70 -6.33
CA ASN A 39 -0.26 3.23 -7.71
C ASN A 39 -0.15 1.71 -7.82
N LEU A 40 -0.86 0.99 -6.95
CA LEU A 40 -0.84 -0.47 -6.97
C LEU A 40 -1.89 -1.08 -7.89
N SER A 41 -2.78 -0.25 -8.42
CA SER A 41 -3.86 -0.67 -9.31
C SER A 41 -4.74 -1.73 -8.67
N LYS A 42 -5.00 -1.57 -7.39
CA LYS A 42 -5.85 -2.48 -6.62
C LYS A 42 -6.26 -1.78 -5.34
N PHE A 43 -7.16 -2.40 -4.59
CA PHE A 43 -7.58 -1.90 -3.28
C PHE A 43 -6.77 -2.64 -2.22
N PRO A 44 -5.67 -2.06 -1.74
CA PRO A 44 -4.75 -2.79 -0.87
C PRO A 44 -5.26 -2.90 0.57
N SER A 45 -4.74 -3.90 1.27
CA SER A 45 -4.87 -3.96 2.71
C SER A 45 -3.94 -2.93 3.31
N ILE A 46 -4.38 -2.27 4.39
CA ILE A 46 -3.63 -1.15 4.95
C ILE A 46 -3.36 -1.38 6.42
N THR A 47 -2.10 -1.22 6.82
CA THR A 47 -1.70 -1.25 8.21
C THR A 47 -0.95 0.04 8.50
N VAL A 48 -1.41 0.79 9.52
CA VAL A 48 -0.80 2.06 9.88
C VAL A 48 -0.11 1.91 11.23
N ILE A 49 1.10 2.45 11.34
CA ILE A 49 1.82 2.48 12.60
C ILE A 49 2.26 3.90 12.90
N ASP A 50 2.36 4.23 14.19
CA ASP A 50 2.91 5.52 14.60
C ASP A 50 4.43 5.41 14.71
N THR A 51 5.08 6.49 15.20
CA THR A 51 6.53 6.50 15.30
C THR A 51 7.06 5.53 16.36
N GLY A 52 6.19 5.05 17.24
CA GLY A 52 6.54 4.04 18.23
C GLY A 52 6.25 2.63 17.77
N ASN A 53 5.92 2.45 16.49
CA ASN A 53 5.61 1.15 15.89
C ASN A 53 4.33 0.52 16.44
N THR A 54 3.42 1.34 16.95
CA THR A 54 2.13 0.88 17.43
C THR A 54 1.10 1.01 16.33
N VAL A 55 0.31 -0.04 16.11
CA VAL A 55 -0.72 -0.02 15.07
C VAL A 55 -1.82 0.95 15.45
N VAL A 56 -2.18 1.82 14.52
CA VAL A 56 -3.23 2.81 14.69
C VAL A 56 -4.32 2.51 13.69
N THR A 57 -5.57 2.51 14.14
CA THR A 57 -6.72 2.26 13.29
C THR A 57 -7.41 3.58 12.98
N GLY A 58 -7.85 3.71 11.75
CA GLY A 58 -8.57 4.90 11.33
C GLY A 58 -9.66 4.52 10.35
N GLU A 59 -10.15 5.53 9.66
CA GLU A 59 -11.18 5.36 8.65
C GLU A 59 -10.52 5.52 7.28
N TYR A 60 -10.55 4.47 6.48
CA TYR A 60 -9.85 4.48 5.20
C TYR A 60 -10.85 4.49 4.07
N THR A 61 -10.70 5.45 3.15
CA THR A 61 -11.59 5.59 2.00
C THR A 61 -10.78 5.43 0.72
N TYR A 62 -11.11 4.39 -0.06
CA TYR A 62 -10.48 4.20 -1.36
C TYR A 62 -11.16 5.11 -2.37
N THR A 63 -10.43 6.10 -2.87
CA THR A 63 -11.00 7.00 -3.89
C THR A 63 -10.97 6.36 -5.27
N ASN A 64 -9.97 5.51 -5.52
CA ASN A 64 -9.90 4.68 -6.72
C ASN A 64 -8.86 3.61 -6.46
N ASN A 65 -8.49 2.83 -7.48
CA ASN A 65 -7.57 1.71 -7.28
C ASN A 65 -6.10 2.13 -7.16
N ASN A 66 -5.82 3.43 -7.11
CA ASN A 66 -4.45 3.93 -6.94
C ASN A 66 -4.32 4.91 -5.80
N ASN A 67 -5.43 5.32 -5.19
CA ASN A 67 -5.43 6.36 -4.16
C ASN A 67 -6.33 5.99 -3.01
N VAL A 68 -5.90 6.33 -1.80
CA VAL A 68 -6.70 6.10 -0.60
C VAL A 68 -6.48 7.27 0.34
N ILE A 69 -7.52 7.62 1.08
CA ILE A 69 -7.46 8.66 2.10
C ILE A 69 -7.60 7.99 3.46
N LEU A 70 -6.65 8.27 4.34
CA LEU A 70 -6.66 7.73 5.69
C LEU A 70 -7.00 8.86 6.65
N ASN A 71 -8.05 8.67 7.44
CA ASN A 71 -8.51 9.66 8.41
C ASN A 71 -8.39 9.12 9.81
N PHE A 72 -7.86 9.94 10.71
CA PHE A 72 -7.63 9.54 12.09
C PHE A 72 -8.25 10.57 13.04
N SER A 73 -8.52 10.15 14.27
CA SER A 73 -9.15 11.02 15.26
C SER A 73 -8.19 12.06 15.84
N ALA A 74 -6.90 11.82 15.72
CA ALA A 74 -5.89 12.74 16.23
C ALA A 74 -4.73 12.81 15.26
N ALA A 75 -4.02 13.93 15.24
CA ALA A 75 -2.88 14.11 14.36
C ALA A 75 -1.69 13.32 14.88
N PHE A 76 -1.00 12.62 13.99
CA PHE A 76 0.22 11.91 14.34
C PHE A 76 1.04 11.66 13.09
N ALA A 77 2.31 11.33 13.29
CA ALA A 77 3.24 10.96 12.23
C ALA A 77 3.49 9.47 12.30
N GLY A 78 3.83 8.86 11.17
CA GLY A 78 4.09 7.43 11.14
C GLY A 78 4.18 6.92 9.72
N LYS A 79 3.82 5.66 9.55
CA LYS A 79 3.88 5.00 8.25
C LYS A 79 2.63 4.19 8.00
N ALA A 80 2.34 4.00 6.71
CA ALA A 80 1.27 3.12 6.28
C ALA A 80 1.86 2.08 5.33
N TYR A 81 1.54 0.82 5.57
CA TYR A 81 1.94 -0.29 4.72
C TYR A 81 0.72 -0.73 3.95
N LEU A 82 0.82 -0.69 2.62
CA LEU A 82 -0.29 -1.02 1.73
C LEU A 82 0.08 -2.23 0.88
N ASN A 83 -0.65 -3.30 1.07
CA ASN A 83 -0.44 -4.54 0.31
C ASN A 83 -1.58 -4.75 -0.67
#